data_f1f3bedeb569e41715ea915d5c3e86cb
#
_entry.id   f1f3bedeb569e41715ea915d5c3e86cb
#
_cell.length_a   1.000
_cell.length_b   1.000
_cell.length_c   1.000
_cell.angle_alpha   90.00
_cell.angle_beta   90.00
_cell.angle_gamma   90.00
#
_symmetry.space_group_name_H-M   'P 1'
#
loop_
_entity.id
_entity.type
_entity.pdbx_description
1 polymer ?
#
loop_
_entity_poly.entity_id
_entity_poly.type
_entity_poly.pdbx_seq_one_letter_code
_entity_poly.pdbx_strand_id
1 'polypeptide(L)'
;MLFRSLLLDHIRLHISDSDTLSQLLIESAEYIGKDAAAVEQIRADLQKRESMGPVIMQDLQFALLHTATSAVDTMEILLQYPRHAWSAEAKNLKFAVVMLVNTQAGRVRKELLSLFSRGLVESETLLEAVCTQDIERIEEALSQLIMEYMDTAVAW
;
A
#
# COMPACT_ATOMS: atom_id res chain seq x y z
N MET A 1 11.86 1.56 -17.24
CA MET A 1 10.63 2.01 -17.89
C MET A 1 9.47 1.08 -17.62
N LEU A 2 9.56 -0.19 -18.03
CA LEU A 2 8.48 -1.14 -17.79
C LEU A 2 8.18 -1.34 -16.29
N PHE A 3 9.20 -1.52 -15.46
CA PHE A 3 9.01 -1.69 -14.01
C PHE A 3 8.36 -0.49 -13.36
N ARG A 4 8.73 0.72 -13.80
CA ARG A 4 8.14 1.95 -13.29
C ARG A 4 6.63 1.98 -13.53
N SER A 5 6.18 1.69 -14.76
CA SER A 5 4.77 1.65 -15.11
C SER A 5 4.02 0.57 -14.33
N LEU A 6 4.63 -0.61 -14.17
CA LEU A 6 4.01 -1.72 -13.42
C LEU A 6 3.71 -1.37 -11.97
N LEU A 7 4.47 -0.44 -11.39
CA LEU A 7 4.25 -0.02 -10.01
C LEU A 7 3.43 1.27 -9.93
N LEU A 8 3.87 2.33 -10.63
CA LEU A 8 3.30 3.67 -10.47
C LEU A 8 1.86 3.79 -10.97
N ASP A 9 1.48 3.02 -11.99
CA ASP A 9 0.11 3.05 -12.52
C ASP A 9 -0.92 2.49 -11.54
N HIS A 10 -0.48 1.84 -10.46
CA HIS A 10 -1.37 1.21 -9.50
C HIS A 10 -1.40 1.92 -8.14
N ILE A 11 -0.75 3.08 -8.02
CA ILE A 11 -0.73 3.83 -6.76
C ILE A 11 -1.81 4.90 -6.79
N ARG A 12 -2.65 4.91 -5.75
CA ARG A 12 -3.70 5.90 -5.57
C ARG A 12 -3.66 6.45 -4.15
N LEU A 13 -4.07 7.71 -4.00
CA LEU A 13 -4.15 8.40 -2.72
C LEU A 13 -5.62 8.66 -2.39
N HIS A 14 -5.99 8.49 -1.12
CA HIS A 14 -7.36 8.70 -0.65
C HIS A 14 -7.35 9.29 0.76
N ILE A 15 -8.24 10.23 1.01
CA ILE A 15 -8.44 10.78 2.36
C ILE A 15 -9.52 9.94 3.04
N SER A 16 -9.12 9.27 4.12
CA SER A 16 -10.01 8.36 4.84
C SER A 16 -10.94 9.09 5.80
N ASP A 17 -12.20 8.69 5.80
CA ASP A 17 -13.19 9.18 6.76
C ASP A 17 -13.44 8.17 7.89
N SER A 18 -12.66 7.08 7.93
CA SER A 18 -12.79 6.05 8.95
C SER A 18 -12.25 6.51 10.30
N ASP A 19 -12.79 5.95 11.39
CA ASP A 19 -12.33 6.23 12.75
C ASP A 19 -11.36 5.19 13.28
N THR A 20 -11.40 3.98 12.75
CA THR A 20 -10.57 2.85 13.20
C THR A 20 -9.93 2.16 12.01
N LEU A 21 -8.88 1.36 12.28
CA LEU A 21 -8.26 0.53 11.23
C LEU A 21 -9.23 -0.51 10.68
N SER A 22 -10.13 -1.04 11.52
CA SER A 22 -11.16 -1.99 11.06
C SER A 22 -12.11 -1.34 10.06
N GLN A 23 -12.52 -0.11 10.31
CA GLN A 23 -13.35 0.65 9.36
C GLN A 23 -12.57 1.02 8.11
N LEU A 24 -11.29 1.38 8.27
CA LEU A 24 -10.40 1.71 7.15
C LEU A 24 -10.28 0.54 6.17
N LEU A 25 -10.22 -0.67 6.69
CA LEU A 25 -10.17 -1.88 5.86
C LEU A 25 -11.41 -1.98 4.98
N ILE A 26 -12.59 -1.75 5.56
CA ILE A 26 -13.86 -1.80 4.82
C ILE A 26 -13.92 -0.66 3.80
N GLU A 27 -13.56 0.54 4.19
CA GLU A 27 -13.51 1.71 3.31
C GLU A 27 -12.59 1.46 2.12
N SER A 28 -11.42 0.87 2.37
CA SER A 28 -10.45 0.56 1.32
C SER A 28 -10.99 -0.46 0.33
N ALA A 29 -11.68 -1.49 0.83
CA ALA A 29 -12.32 -2.49 -0.03
C ALA A 29 -13.39 -1.84 -0.92
N GLU A 30 -14.20 -0.95 -0.36
CA GLU A 30 -15.23 -0.22 -1.11
C GLU A 30 -14.62 0.70 -2.18
N TYR A 31 -13.49 1.33 -1.87
CA TYR A 31 -12.81 2.22 -2.81
C TYR A 31 -12.16 1.47 -3.98
N ILE A 32 -11.57 0.32 -3.71
CA ILE A 32 -10.83 -0.47 -4.71
C ILE A 32 -11.75 -1.39 -5.52
N GLY A 33 -12.72 -2.02 -4.87
CA GLY A 33 -13.58 -3.02 -5.50
C GLY A 33 -14.43 -2.43 -6.61
N LYS A 34 -14.41 -3.05 -7.79
CA LYS A 34 -15.12 -2.57 -8.97
C LYS A 34 -16.62 -2.93 -8.97
N ASP A 35 -17.04 -3.88 -8.16
CA ASP A 35 -18.43 -4.26 -7.98
C ASP A 35 -18.62 -4.82 -6.56
N ALA A 36 -19.88 -5.12 -6.20
CA ALA A 36 -20.23 -5.59 -4.86
C ALA A 36 -19.51 -6.90 -4.49
N ALA A 37 -19.37 -7.79 -5.45
CA ALA A 37 -18.68 -9.08 -5.22
C ALA A 37 -17.20 -8.86 -4.95
N ALA A 38 -16.55 -7.97 -5.72
CA ALA A 38 -15.14 -7.64 -5.52
C ALA A 38 -14.91 -6.97 -4.16
N VAL A 39 -15.77 -6.04 -3.78
CA VAL A 39 -15.69 -5.37 -2.47
C VAL A 39 -15.76 -6.40 -1.35
N GLU A 40 -16.70 -7.32 -1.41
CA GLU A 40 -16.87 -8.36 -0.38
C GLU A 40 -15.66 -9.28 -0.31
N GLN A 41 -15.11 -9.68 -1.46
CA GLN A 41 -13.94 -10.55 -1.50
C GLN A 41 -12.70 -9.85 -0.92
N ILE A 42 -12.46 -8.60 -1.30
CA ILE A 42 -11.34 -7.81 -0.78
C ILE A 42 -11.48 -7.66 0.74
N ARG A 43 -12.68 -7.32 1.21
CA ARG A 43 -12.94 -7.17 2.64
C ARG A 43 -12.64 -8.45 3.39
N ALA A 44 -13.14 -9.57 2.89
CA ALA A 44 -12.94 -10.88 3.54
C ALA A 44 -11.46 -11.26 3.59
N ASP A 45 -10.73 -11.07 2.48
CA ASP A 45 -9.31 -11.41 2.41
C ASP A 45 -8.47 -10.53 3.34
N LEU A 46 -8.76 -9.23 3.38
CA LEU A 46 -8.07 -8.31 4.31
C LEU A 46 -8.36 -8.65 5.77
N GLN A 47 -9.63 -8.93 6.11
CA GLN A 47 -10.00 -9.30 7.47
C GLN A 47 -9.31 -10.59 7.92
N LYS A 48 -9.22 -11.56 7.03
CA LYS A 48 -8.54 -12.82 7.32
C LYS A 48 -7.06 -12.58 7.62
N ARG A 49 -6.40 -11.73 6.83
CA ARG A 49 -4.99 -11.39 7.05
C ARG A 49 -4.80 -10.61 8.35
N GLU A 50 -5.67 -9.65 8.63
CA GLU A 50 -5.61 -8.83 9.84
C GLU A 50 -5.87 -9.65 11.12
N SER A 51 -6.61 -10.75 11.01
CA SER A 51 -6.83 -11.64 12.17
C SER A 51 -5.53 -12.27 12.68
N MET A 52 -4.46 -12.27 11.87
CA MET A 52 -3.13 -12.72 12.27
C MET A 52 -2.35 -11.65 13.03
N GLY A 53 -2.91 -10.46 13.17
CA GLY A 53 -2.31 -9.32 13.83
C GLY A 53 -2.00 -8.19 12.85
N PRO A 54 -2.32 -6.94 13.21
CA PRO A 54 -2.04 -5.79 12.36
C PRO A 54 -0.54 -5.51 12.29
N VAL A 55 -0.09 -4.98 11.16
CA VAL A 55 1.29 -4.51 10.98
C VAL A 55 1.29 -3.00 11.16
N ILE A 56 1.70 -2.54 12.33
CA ILE A 56 1.78 -1.12 12.64
C ILE A 56 3.23 -0.75 12.94
N MET A 57 3.76 0.16 12.14
CA MET A 57 5.13 0.67 12.28
C MET A 57 5.06 1.96 13.10
N GLN A 58 5.02 1.82 14.43
CA GLN A 58 4.84 2.96 15.33
C GLN A 58 5.93 4.03 15.17
N ASP A 59 7.17 3.61 15.04
CA ASP A 59 8.30 4.54 14.91
C ASP A 59 8.27 5.34 13.61
N LEU A 60 7.69 4.76 12.57
CA LEU A 60 7.57 5.38 11.24
C LEU A 60 6.18 5.96 11.01
N GLN A 61 5.26 5.73 11.92
CA GLN A 61 3.91 6.29 11.95
C GLN A 61 3.05 5.90 10.76
N PHE A 62 3.11 4.64 10.36
CA PHE A 62 2.18 4.11 9.35
C PHE A 62 1.76 2.67 9.66
N ALA A 63 0.63 2.28 9.09
CA ALA A 63 0.15 0.89 9.14
C ALA A 63 0.23 0.28 7.75
N LEU A 64 0.45 -1.02 7.68
CA LEU A 64 0.48 -1.78 6.45
C LEU A 64 -0.61 -2.85 6.49
N LEU A 65 -1.58 -2.73 5.58
CA LEU A 65 -2.62 -3.73 5.36
C LEU A 65 -2.36 -4.36 4.01
N HIS A 66 -2.18 -5.68 3.97
CA HIS A 66 -1.86 -6.32 2.70
C HIS A 66 -2.43 -7.73 2.64
N THR A 67 -2.79 -8.16 1.45
CA THR A 67 -3.22 -9.54 1.21
C THR A 67 -3.19 -9.85 -0.28
N ALA A 68 -3.23 -11.14 -0.59
CA ALA A 68 -3.51 -11.61 -1.93
C ALA A 68 -5.03 -11.78 -2.07
N THR A 69 -5.59 -11.40 -3.21
CA THR A 69 -7.02 -11.51 -3.47
C THR A 69 -7.26 -11.73 -4.95
N SER A 70 -8.25 -12.55 -5.28
CA SER A 70 -8.66 -12.76 -6.67
C SER A 70 -9.49 -11.60 -7.23
N ALA A 71 -9.87 -10.65 -6.39
CA ALA A 71 -10.79 -9.57 -6.75
C ALA A 71 -10.11 -8.35 -7.40
N VAL A 72 -8.78 -8.36 -7.50
CA VAL A 72 -8.03 -7.33 -8.23
C VAL A 72 -7.39 -7.97 -9.47
N ASP A 73 -7.28 -7.20 -10.56
CA ASP A 73 -6.76 -7.76 -11.82
C ASP A 73 -5.27 -8.10 -11.73
N THR A 74 -4.47 -7.23 -11.14
CA THR A 74 -3.03 -7.44 -10.98
C THR A 74 -2.58 -7.08 -9.58
N MET A 75 -2.57 -5.80 -9.25
CA MET A 75 -2.22 -5.31 -7.93
C MET A 75 -2.80 -3.91 -7.72
N GLU A 76 -2.92 -3.51 -6.45
CA GLU A 76 -3.35 -2.18 -6.06
C GLU A 76 -2.53 -1.71 -4.86
N ILE A 77 -2.15 -0.45 -4.88
CA ILE A 77 -1.53 0.22 -3.73
C ILE A 77 -2.38 1.45 -3.43
N LEU A 78 -3.00 1.47 -2.28
CA LEU A 78 -3.83 2.59 -1.85
C LEU A 78 -3.19 3.22 -0.61
N LEU A 79 -2.83 4.50 -0.73
CA LEU A 79 -2.33 5.28 0.39
C LEU A 79 -3.50 6.00 1.03
N GLN A 80 -3.81 5.64 2.27
CA GLN A 80 -4.92 6.20 3.02
C GLN A 80 -4.41 7.21 4.03
N TYR A 81 -4.93 8.43 3.97
CA TYR A 81 -4.56 9.51 4.87
C TYR A 81 -5.75 9.84 5.76
N PRO A 82 -5.59 9.87 7.09
CA PRO A 82 -6.72 10.13 7.98
C PRO A 82 -7.16 11.59 7.89
N ARG A 83 -8.46 11.80 7.66
CA ARG A 83 -9.04 13.15 7.77
C ARG A 83 -9.03 13.60 9.23
N HIS A 84 -9.29 12.67 10.12
CA HIS A 84 -9.19 12.82 11.56
C HIS A 84 -8.39 11.66 12.11
N ALA A 85 -7.63 11.87 13.17
CA ALA A 85 -6.81 10.81 13.75
C ALA A 85 -7.63 9.54 13.99
N TRP A 86 -7.08 8.40 13.57
CA TRP A 86 -7.67 7.11 13.88
C TRP A 86 -7.57 6.82 15.37
N SER A 87 -8.37 5.88 15.87
CA SER A 87 -8.47 5.57 17.29
C SER A 87 -7.42 4.56 17.77
N ALA A 88 -7.29 4.45 19.08
CA ALA A 88 -6.50 3.43 19.78
C ALA A 88 -5.05 3.43 19.30
N GLU A 89 -4.50 2.25 18.96
CA GLU A 89 -3.12 2.09 18.54
C GLU A 89 -2.77 2.85 17.26
N ALA A 90 -3.77 3.30 16.51
CA ALA A 90 -3.59 4.01 15.26
C ALA A 90 -3.62 5.53 15.40
N LYS A 91 -3.76 6.07 16.59
CA LYS A 91 -4.00 7.51 16.80
C LYS A 91 -2.88 8.42 16.31
N ASN A 92 -1.64 7.94 16.28
CA ASN A 92 -0.48 8.73 15.89
C ASN A 92 -0.01 8.44 14.46
N LEU A 93 -0.73 7.62 13.71
CA LEU A 93 -0.33 7.25 12.36
C LEU A 93 -0.60 8.40 11.40
N LYS A 94 0.33 8.63 10.50
CA LYS A 94 0.21 9.66 9.46
C LYS A 94 -0.49 9.15 8.22
N PHE A 95 -0.36 7.84 7.95
CA PHE A 95 -1.01 7.20 6.81
C PHE A 95 -1.07 5.70 7.03
N ALA A 96 -1.84 5.04 6.18
CA ALA A 96 -1.85 3.58 6.08
C ALA A 96 -1.67 3.20 4.61
N VAL A 97 -0.98 2.10 4.38
CA VAL A 97 -0.78 1.55 3.04
C VAL A 97 -1.63 0.29 2.92
N VAL A 98 -2.47 0.24 1.90
CA VAL A 98 -3.23 -0.97 1.57
C VAL A 98 -2.64 -1.53 0.28
N MET A 99 -2.04 -2.72 0.36
CA MET A 99 -1.44 -3.38 -0.81
C MET A 99 -2.19 -4.67 -1.10
N LEU A 100 -2.73 -4.77 -2.30
CA LEU A 100 -3.42 -5.96 -2.77
C LEU A 100 -2.71 -6.50 -4.01
N VAL A 101 -2.56 -7.82 -4.08
CA VAL A 101 -1.97 -8.48 -5.23
C VAL A 101 -2.89 -9.64 -5.65
N ASN A 102 -3.04 -9.82 -6.96
CA ASN A 102 -3.82 -10.95 -7.47
C ASN A 102 -3.17 -12.26 -7.03
N THR A 103 -3.98 -13.24 -6.64
CA THR A 103 -3.50 -14.55 -6.18
C THR A 103 -2.66 -15.28 -7.23
N GLN A 104 -2.82 -14.95 -8.50
CA GLN A 104 -2.06 -15.53 -9.61
C GLN A 104 -0.93 -14.61 -10.09
N ALA A 105 -0.61 -13.56 -9.34
CA ALA A 105 0.41 -12.60 -9.76
C ALA A 105 1.78 -13.24 -9.87
N GLY A 106 2.51 -12.82 -10.90
CA GLY A 106 3.87 -13.27 -11.14
C GLY A 106 4.87 -12.68 -10.14
N ARG A 107 6.07 -13.22 -10.19
CA ARG A 107 7.17 -12.84 -9.31
C ARG A 107 7.51 -11.34 -9.36
N VAL A 108 7.51 -10.75 -10.56
CA VAL A 108 7.89 -9.34 -10.75
C VAL A 108 6.99 -8.41 -9.94
N ARG A 109 5.67 -8.62 -10.00
CA ARG A 109 4.73 -7.77 -9.24
C ARG A 109 4.90 -7.94 -7.74
N LYS A 110 5.13 -9.16 -7.28
CA LYS A 110 5.38 -9.43 -5.85
C LYS A 110 6.66 -8.75 -5.38
N GLU A 111 7.71 -8.78 -6.20
CA GLU A 111 8.97 -8.09 -5.90
C GLU A 111 8.81 -6.58 -5.86
N LEU A 112 8.00 -5.99 -6.76
CA LEU A 112 7.73 -4.57 -6.75
C LEU A 112 6.98 -4.11 -5.49
N LEU A 113 6.01 -4.91 -5.05
CA LEU A 113 5.30 -4.62 -3.79
C LEU A 113 6.25 -4.73 -2.60
N SER A 114 7.11 -5.74 -2.60
CA SER A 114 8.14 -5.89 -1.56
C SER A 114 9.11 -4.72 -1.56
N LEU A 115 9.52 -4.25 -2.74
CA LEU A 115 10.39 -3.09 -2.87
C LEU A 115 9.73 -1.82 -2.31
N PHE A 116 8.45 -1.63 -2.59
CA PHE A 116 7.70 -0.50 -2.06
C PHE A 116 7.64 -0.52 -0.53
N SER A 117 7.26 -1.66 0.05
CA SER A 117 7.13 -1.76 1.50
C SER A 117 8.48 -1.63 2.22
N ARG A 118 9.55 -2.23 1.67
CA ARG A 118 10.90 -2.05 2.21
C ARG A 118 11.36 -0.60 2.09
N GLY A 119 11.04 0.04 0.98
CA GLY A 119 11.38 1.43 0.74
C GLY A 119 10.77 2.35 1.79
N LEU A 120 9.54 2.09 2.21
CA LEU A 120 8.90 2.86 3.28
C LEU A 120 9.68 2.76 4.60
N VAL A 121 10.28 1.61 4.87
CA VAL A 121 11.05 1.38 6.10
C VAL A 121 12.48 1.89 5.98
N GLU A 122 13.12 1.71 4.83
CA GLU A 122 14.55 1.96 4.65
C GLU A 122 14.90 3.29 3.99
N SER A 123 13.96 3.91 3.27
CA SER A 123 14.21 5.16 2.54
C SER A 123 13.49 6.33 3.19
N GLU A 124 14.23 7.24 3.80
CA GLU A 124 13.66 8.48 4.33
C GLU A 124 13.01 9.31 3.24
N THR A 125 13.61 9.32 2.05
CA THR A 125 13.09 10.08 0.91
C THR A 125 11.70 9.59 0.50
N LEU A 126 11.49 8.28 0.41
CA LEU A 126 10.18 7.73 0.08
C LEU A 126 9.17 7.98 1.20
N LEU A 127 9.56 7.74 2.44
CA LEU A 127 8.67 7.95 3.58
C LEU A 127 8.20 9.40 3.66
N GLU A 128 9.13 10.35 3.52
CA GLU A 128 8.79 11.78 3.50
C GLU A 128 7.87 12.13 2.32
N ALA A 129 8.16 11.59 1.14
CA ALA A 129 7.33 11.83 -0.03
C ALA A 129 5.89 11.36 0.19
N VAL A 130 5.71 10.17 0.75
CA VAL A 130 4.37 9.64 1.07
C VAL A 130 3.67 10.54 2.08
N CYS A 131 4.37 11.03 3.09
CA CYS A 131 3.80 11.94 4.09
C CYS A 131 3.35 13.28 3.51
N THR A 132 3.90 13.72 2.37
CA THR A 132 3.50 14.99 1.74
C THR A 132 2.17 14.90 0.99
N GLN A 133 1.66 13.70 0.73
CA GLN A 133 0.46 13.45 -0.07
C GLN A 133 0.59 14.00 -1.51
N ASP A 134 1.80 14.06 -2.03
CA ASP A 134 2.11 14.58 -3.36
C ASP A 134 2.52 13.40 -4.26
N ILE A 135 1.64 13.04 -5.19
CA ILE A 135 1.87 11.88 -6.07
C ILE A 135 3.14 12.05 -6.92
N GLU A 136 3.47 13.26 -7.34
CA GLU A 136 4.66 13.50 -8.15
C GLU A 136 5.94 13.21 -7.35
N ARG A 137 5.98 13.62 -6.09
CA ARG A 137 7.12 13.31 -5.20
C ARG A 137 7.22 11.83 -4.91
N ILE A 138 6.08 11.17 -4.72
CA ILE A 138 6.04 9.73 -4.49
C ILE A 138 6.58 9.00 -5.71
N GLU A 139 6.13 9.37 -6.91
CA GLU A 139 6.59 8.78 -8.16
C GLU A 139 8.09 8.98 -8.36
N GLU A 140 8.60 10.18 -8.07
CA GLU A 140 10.02 10.49 -8.19
C GLU A 140 10.86 9.63 -7.22
N ALA A 141 10.45 9.54 -5.96
CA ALA A 141 11.13 8.74 -4.95
C ALA A 141 11.12 7.26 -5.30
N LEU A 142 9.98 6.73 -5.79
CA LEU A 142 9.87 5.35 -6.22
C LEU A 142 10.70 5.06 -7.46
N SER A 143 10.73 6.00 -8.41
CA SER A 143 11.56 5.85 -9.62
C SER A 143 13.03 5.71 -9.23
N GLN A 144 13.49 6.50 -8.27
CA GLN A 144 14.86 6.42 -7.77
C GLN A 144 15.14 5.06 -7.13
N LEU A 145 14.23 4.56 -6.30
CA LEU A 145 14.37 3.25 -5.67
C LEU A 145 14.39 2.12 -6.70
N ILE A 146 13.55 2.19 -7.70
CA ILE A 146 13.49 1.18 -8.77
C ILE A 146 14.82 1.17 -9.54
N MET A 147 15.36 2.34 -9.85
CA MET A 147 16.65 2.45 -10.54
C MET A 147 17.78 1.85 -9.71
N GLU A 148 17.82 2.15 -8.42
CA GLU A 148 18.82 1.60 -7.51
C GLU A 148 18.71 0.07 -7.42
N TYR A 149 17.48 -0.44 -7.35
CA TYR A 149 17.23 -1.88 -7.34
C TYR A 149 17.70 -2.54 -8.64
N MET A 150 17.40 -1.93 -9.78
CA MET A 150 17.81 -2.44 -11.09
C MET A 150 19.34 -2.45 -11.24
N ASP A 151 19.99 -1.38 -10.82
CA ASP A 151 21.45 -1.30 -10.85
C ASP A 151 22.09 -2.39 -10.01
N THR A 152 21.56 -2.62 -8.82
CA THR A 152 22.03 -3.69 -7.92
C THR A 152 21.85 -5.05 -8.56
N ALA A 153 20.68 -5.29 -9.18
CA ALA A 153 20.39 -6.56 -9.85
C ALA A 153 21.30 -6.81 -11.05
N VAL A 154 21.63 -5.76 -11.80
CA VAL A 154 22.52 -5.85 -12.97
C VAL A 154 23.98 -6.04 -12.57
N ALA A 155 24.39 -5.55 -11.40
CA ALA A 155 25.75 -5.69 -10.91
C ALA A 155 26.16 -7.15 -10.61
N TRP A 156 25.23 -8.06 -10.60
CA TRP A 156 25.45 -9.48 -10.40
C TRP A 156 25.56 -10.22 -11.74
#